data_5ff06f8dd1df8cc14215f2e99e620cad
#
_entry.id   5ff06f8dd1df8cc14215f2e99e620cad
#
_cell.length_a   1.000
_cell.length_b   1.000
_cell.length_c   1.000
_cell.angle_alpha   90.00
_cell.angle_beta   90.00
_cell.angle_gamma   90.00
#
_symmetry.space_group_name_H-M   'P 1'
#
loop_
_entity.id
_entity.type
_entity.pdbx_description
1 polymer ?
#
loop_
_entity_poly.entity_id
_entity_poly.type
_entity_poly.pdbx_seq_one_letter_code
_entity_poly.pdbx_strand_id
1 'polypeptide(L)'
;MARRSLFSLMAVLAAAAAIDSVPVSLEAQQAPAAAPPADAAQVAYGRSLAVLGDCEGCHNRPGGQPLAGGLPLNTPFGVIYSANITPDHDTGIGTWTADDFWNALHRGVRANGAKLYPAFPYPYFTHATRAESDALYAYFRTVAPVSYRPPANRLPFPFNIRFLVTFWNMLNFKEDTAPTTGPTPGEHIVRGLGHCGACHTPKTALGGDKKGRELEGGKLDNWFAPALTGDVRAGLGAWPAADIAEYLKTGRNARANASGPMGDVVSHSSSKMADAEVQAIAAYLKTQTARLETPAAPAPDPKVMAVGQAIYVDECAACHAVDGKAAPTYFPPLPGAAVTQSRDPTTVLRFILSGTQTVATDARPTPLSMPSFAWKLDDAQVAAVATYVRNSWGNQAPAVSAGEVAKLRRKVAAKPVQKPSAVI
;
A
#
# COMPACT_ATOMS: atom_id res chain seq x y z
N MET A 1 41.01 -22.43 67.77
CA MET A 1 41.42 -21.41 68.72
C MET A 1 40.61 -20.13 68.47
N ALA A 2 39.83 -19.82 69.49
CA ALA A 2 39.48 -18.55 70.14
C ALA A 2 38.76 -17.53 69.18
N ARG A 3 37.46 -17.37 69.33
CA ARG A 3 36.67 -16.50 70.20
C ARG A 3 37.09 -15.04 70.19
N ARG A 4 36.16 -14.13 69.71
CA ARG A 4 35.40 -13.29 70.64
C ARG A 4 34.38 -12.38 69.88
N SER A 5 33.18 -12.47 70.39
CA SER A 5 32.05 -11.54 70.30
C SER A 5 32.41 -10.17 70.94
N LEU A 6 31.71 -9.11 70.46
CA LEU A 6 31.26 -8.07 71.37
C LEU A 6 30.09 -7.27 70.77
N PHE A 7 29.04 -7.29 71.57
CA PHE A 7 27.82 -6.44 71.46
C PHE A 7 28.14 -4.98 71.79
N SER A 8 27.40 -4.09 71.22
CA SER A 8 27.01 -2.75 71.76
C SER A 8 25.86 -2.23 70.99
N LEU A 9 24.75 -2.28 71.47
CA LEU A 9 23.90 -1.45 72.36
C LEU A 9 23.39 -0.16 71.70
N MET A 10 22.07 -0.17 71.61
CA MET A 10 21.10 0.85 71.21
C MET A 10 21.34 2.23 71.82
N ALA A 11 20.98 3.24 70.98
CA ALA A 11 20.39 4.49 71.51
C ALA A 11 19.26 4.87 70.54
N VAL A 12 18.05 4.76 71.03
CA VAL A 12 16.80 5.27 70.41
C VAL A 12 16.72 6.74 70.79
N LEU A 13 16.77 7.61 69.82
CA LEU A 13 16.34 9.02 69.95
C LEU A 13 15.05 9.21 69.16
N ALA A 14 13.94 9.32 69.89
CA ALA A 14 12.67 9.71 69.37
C ALA A 14 12.69 11.23 69.08
N ALA A 15 12.70 11.61 67.81
CA ALA A 15 12.39 12.96 67.37
C ALA A 15 10.96 12.97 66.89
N ALA A 16 10.07 13.59 67.63
CA ALA A 16 8.72 13.92 67.21
C ALA A 16 8.81 14.99 66.16
N ALA A 17 8.61 14.62 64.88
CA ALA A 17 8.40 15.58 63.79
C ALA A 17 6.92 15.94 63.76
N ALA A 18 6.60 17.23 63.96
CA ALA A 18 5.31 17.80 63.70
C ALA A 18 5.04 17.68 62.19
N ILE A 19 3.99 16.97 61.80
CA ILE A 19 3.50 16.90 60.44
C ILE A 19 2.63 18.15 60.24
N ASP A 20 3.23 19.20 59.69
CA ASP A 20 2.47 20.27 59.08
C ASP A 20 1.70 19.75 57.87
N SER A 21 0.40 19.59 58.03
CA SER A 21 -0.51 19.25 56.94
C SER A 21 -0.63 20.44 56.00
N VAL A 22 0.19 20.44 54.94
CA VAL A 22 0.01 21.29 53.80
C VAL A 22 -1.23 20.79 53.00
N PRO A 23 -2.27 21.63 52.81
CA PRO A 23 -3.39 21.20 51.99
C PRO A 23 -2.91 21.00 50.56
N VAL A 24 -2.89 19.75 50.08
CA VAL A 24 -2.73 19.43 48.66
C VAL A 24 -4.01 19.90 47.98
N SER A 25 -3.94 21.06 47.35
CA SER A 25 -4.97 21.51 46.42
C SER A 25 -4.96 20.54 45.27
N LEU A 26 -5.98 19.67 45.17
CA LEU A 26 -6.26 18.97 43.94
C LEU A 26 -6.63 20.04 42.90
N GLU A 27 -5.66 20.45 42.11
CA GLU A 27 -5.95 21.12 40.86
C GLU A 27 -6.71 20.10 39.99
N ALA A 28 -8.00 20.34 39.84
CA ALA A 28 -8.82 19.60 38.90
C ALA A 28 -8.17 19.77 37.52
N GLN A 29 -7.63 18.69 37.02
CA GLN A 29 -7.07 18.58 35.65
C GLN A 29 -8.19 19.00 34.70
N GLN A 30 -8.15 20.25 34.23
CA GLN A 30 -9.09 20.74 33.23
C GLN A 30 -9.04 19.79 32.04
N ALA A 31 -10.18 19.19 31.71
CA ALA A 31 -10.33 18.45 30.45
C ALA A 31 -9.84 19.35 29.31
N PRO A 32 -9.09 18.78 28.35
CA PRO A 32 -8.57 19.56 27.23
C PRO A 32 -9.75 20.31 26.59
N ALA A 33 -9.59 21.62 26.42
CA ALA A 33 -10.61 22.47 25.80
C ALA A 33 -11.01 21.87 24.46
N ALA A 34 -12.32 21.77 24.20
CA ALA A 34 -12.82 21.31 22.92
C ALA A 34 -12.19 22.13 21.80
N ALA A 35 -11.60 21.47 20.82
CA ALA A 35 -11.02 22.14 19.65
C ALA A 35 -12.12 23.04 19.02
N PRO A 36 -11.78 24.25 18.54
CA PRO A 36 -12.75 25.11 17.87
C PRO A 36 -13.39 24.35 16.68
N PRO A 37 -14.67 24.65 16.35
CA PRO A 37 -15.32 24.01 15.21
C PRO A 37 -14.47 24.24 13.96
N ALA A 38 -14.12 23.13 13.26
CA ALA A 38 -13.32 23.20 12.05
C ALA A 38 -14.10 23.99 10.98
N ASP A 39 -13.40 24.85 10.25
CA ASP A 39 -13.95 25.52 9.09
C ASP A 39 -14.42 24.49 8.05
N ALA A 40 -15.62 24.68 7.49
CA ALA A 40 -16.19 23.77 6.51
C ALA A 40 -15.28 23.57 5.27
N ALA A 41 -14.55 24.60 4.88
CA ALA A 41 -13.57 24.52 3.80
C ALA A 41 -12.38 23.62 4.17
N GLN A 42 -11.89 23.69 5.42
CA GLN A 42 -10.83 22.83 5.91
C GLN A 42 -11.28 21.36 5.98
N VAL A 43 -12.51 21.11 6.41
CA VAL A 43 -13.10 19.75 6.42
C VAL A 43 -13.24 19.19 5.01
N ALA A 44 -13.73 19.99 4.06
CA ALA A 44 -13.86 19.59 2.66
C ALA A 44 -12.49 19.28 2.03
N TYR A 45 -11.49 20.10 2.29
CA TYR A 45 -10.11 19.85 1.87
C TYR A 45 -9.55 18.58 2.52
N GLY A 46 -9.73 18.37 3.83
CA GLY A 46 -9.32 17.16 4.50
C GLY A 46 -9.97 15.89 3.93
N ARG A 47 -11.24 15.99 3.50
CA ARG A 47 -11.93 14.88 2.82
C ARG A 47 -11.27 14.56 1.49
N SER A 48 -10.92 15.56 0.66
CA SER A 48 -10.23 15.31 -0.61
C SER A 48 -8.85 14.69 -0.39
N LEU A 49 -8.11 15.13 0.63
CA LEU A 49 -6.82 14.54 1.01
C LEU A 49 -6.96 13.08 1.52
N ALA A 50 -8.05 12.75 2.23
CA ALA A 50 -8.31 11.38 2.67
C ALA A 50 -8.59 10.44 1.48
N VAL A 51 -9.26 10.93 0.45
CA VAL A 51 -9.43 10.22 -0.84
C VAL A 51 -8.09 10.06 -1.52
N LEU A 52 -7.31 11.13 -1.65
CA LEU A 52 -5.99 11.13 -2.27
C LEU A 52 -5.03 10.16 -1.57
N GLY A 53 -5.05 10.13 -0.23
CA GLY A 53 -4.23 9.23 0.58
C GLY A 53 -4.74 7.79 0.67
N ASP A 54 -5.83 7.45 -0.03
CA ASP A 54 -6.44 6.10 -0.01
C ASP A 54 -6.70 5.57 1.42
N CYS A 55 -7.14 6.46 2.33
CA CYS A 55 -7.32 6.09 3.72
C CYS A 55 -8.36 4.98 3.89
N GLU A 56 -9.43 5.02 3.11
CA GLU A 56 -10.50 3.99 3.12
C GLU A 56 -9.98 2.63 2.62
N GLY A 57 -9.08 2.60 1.65
CA GLY A 57 -8.52 1.37 1.11
C GLY A 57 -7.85 0.48 2.15
N CYS A 58 -7.26 1.11 3.18
CA CYS A 58 -6.68 0.38 4.32
C CYS A 58 -7.60 0.33 5.54
N HIS A 59 -8.37 1.39 5.82
CA HIS A 59 -9.14 1.51 7.07
C HIS A 59 -10.58 1.02 6.99
N ASN A 60 -11.03 0.58 5.80
CA ASN A 60 -12.28 -0.15 5.64
C ASN A 60 -11.99 -1.66 5.54
N ARG A 61 -12.82 -2.49 6.18
CA ARG A 61 -12.81 -3.94 5.99
C ARG A 61 -14.13 -4.41 5.38
N PRO A 62 -14.14 -5.50 4.60
CA PRO A 62 -15.38 -6.06 4.07
C PRO A 62 -16.40 -6.32 5.17
N GLY A 63 -17.62 -5.81 5.01
CA GLY A 63 -18.71 -5.93 6.01
C GLY A 63 -18.50 -5.12 7.29
N GLY A 64 -17.47 -4.26 7.35
CA GLY A 64 -17.24 -3.37 8.49
C GLY A 64 -17.82 -1.98 8.28
N GLN A 65 -17.85 -1.20 9.36
CA GLN A 65 -18.16 0.24 9.28
C GLN A 65 -16.99 1.01 8.67
N PRO A 66 -17.26 2.10 7.93
CA PRO A 66 -16.22 2.92 7.33
C PRO A 66 -15.18 3.42 8.34
N LEU A 67 -13.92 3.41 7.96
CA LEU A 67 -12.78 3.93 8.74
C LEU A 67 -12.56 3.27 10.11
N ALA A 68 -13.34 2.21 10.43
CA ALA A 68 -13.21 1.49 11.70
C ALA A 68 -12.01 0.53 11.74
N GLY A 69 -11.33 0.34 10.62
CA GLY A 69 -10.15 -0.53 10.52
C GLY A 69 -10.47 -2.03 10.60
N GLY A 70 -9.45 -2.81 10.92
CA GLY A 70 -9.54 -4.27 11.02
C GLY A 70 -9.27 -5.01 9.72
N LEU A 71 -8.86 -4.32 8.65
CA LEU A 71 -8.39 -4.96 7.43
C LEU A 71 -7.05 -5.67 7.69
N PRO A 72 -6.91 -6.98 7.36
CA PRO A 72 -5.64 -7.67 7.47
C PRO A 72 -4.69 -7.29 6.34
N LEU A 73 -3.61 -6.62 6.67
CA LEU A 73 -2.51 -6.28 5.77
C LEU A 73 -1.45 -7.37 5.87
N ASN A 74 -1.34 -8.19 4.83
CA ASN A 74 -0.35 -9.25 4.79
C ASN A 74 1.02 -8.68 4.40
N THR A 75 2.01 -8.94 5.23
CA THR A 75 3.39 -8.52 4.99
C THR A 75 4.32 -9.74 5.01
N PRO A 76 5.56 -9.64 4.50
CA PRO A 76 6.55 -10.71 4.66
C PRO A 76 6.89 -11.03 6.13
N PHE A 77 6.51 -10.14 7.05
CA PHE A 77 6.82 -10.22 8.49
C PHE A 77 5.63 -10.67 9.33
N GLY A 78 4.49 -10.97 8.72
CA GLY A 78 3.25 -11.36 9.38
C GLY A 78 2.08 -10.45 9.02
N VAL A 79 0.98 -10.56 9.76
CA VAL A 79 -0.27 -9.81 9.49
C VAL A 79 -0.38 -8.62 10.43
N ILE A 80 -0.58 -7.45 9.86
CA ILE A 80 -0.89 -6.21 10.57
C ILE A 80 -2.35 -5.87 10.29
N TYR A 81 -3.10 -5.50 11.32
CA TYR A 81 -4.47 -5.04 11.15
C TYR A 81 -4.53 -3.52 11.19
N SER A 82 -5.26 -2.93 10.23
CA SER A 82 -5.45 -1.48 10.18
C SER A 82 -6.18 -0.98 11.43
N ALA A 83 -5.84 0.23 11.88
CA ALA A 83 -6.41 0.84 13.07
C ALA A 83 -7.81 1.42 12.80
N ASN A 84 -8.62 1.56 13.84
CA ASN A 84 -9.79 2.42 13.84
C ASN A 84 -9.33 3.88 13.85
N ILE A 85 -9.68 4.65 12.82
CA ILE A 85 -9.37 6.09 12.72
C ILE A 85 -10.62 6.98 12.80
N THR A 86 -11.75 6.41 13.24
CA THR A 86 -12.92 7.20 13.58
C THR A 86 -12.70 7.96 14.90
N PRO A 87 -13.46 9.04 15.18
CA PRO A 87 -13.32 9.80 16.42
C PRO A 87 -13.97 9.11 17.64
N ASP A 88 -14.00 7.77 17.64
CA ASP A 88 -14.40 7.01 18.83
C ASP A 88 -13.36 7.19 19.94
N HIS A 89 -13.84 7.48 21.15
CA HIS A 89 -13.03 7.83 22.31
C HIS A 89 -12.11 6.66 22.74
N ASP A 90 -12.64 5.44 22.77
CA ASP A 90 -11.97 4.30 23.42
C ASP A 90 -11.18 3.44 22.43
N THR A 91 -11.60 3.40 21.19
CA THR A 91 -11.04 2.46 20.19
C THR A 91 -10.44 3.15 18.96
N GLY A 92 -10.76 4.44 18.76
CA GLY A 92 -10.34 5.26 17.63
C GLY A 92 -9.32 6.34 17.98
N ILE A 93 -9.44 7.49 17.31
CA ILE A 93 -8.60 8.67 17.51
C ILE A 93 -9.32 9.81 18.24
N GLY A 94 -10.44 9.51 18.94
CA GLY A 94 -11.29 10.52 19.58
C GLY A 94 -10.60 11.35 20.65
N THR A 95 -9.59 10.80 21.32
CA THR A 95 -8.78 11.48 22.34
C THR A 95 -7.52 12.15 21.79
N TRP A 96 -7.22 11.98 20.51
CA TRP A 96 -6.01 12.52 19.92
C TRP A 96 -6.13 14.03 19.72
N THR A 97 -5.00 14.72 19.87
CA THR A 97 -4.81 16.10 19.45
C THR A 97 -4.40 16.18 17.98
N ALA A 98 -4.42 17.38 17.40
CA ALA A 98 -3.87 17.60 16.05
C ALA A 98 -2.37 17.26 15.98
N ASP A 99 -1.63 17.47 17.08
CA ASP A 99 -0.20 17.12 17.17
C ASP A 99 0.01 15.61 17.26
N ASP A 100 -0.85 14.86 17.94
CA ASP A 100 -0.81 13.40 17.94
C ASP A 100 -1.05 12.83 16.54
N PHE A 101 -2.02 13.39 15.84
CA PHE A 101 -2.33 13.01 14.47
C PHE A 101 -1.17 13.33 13.52
N TRP A 102 -0.60 14.54 13.64
CA TRP A 102 0.60 14.94 12.92
C TRP A 102 1.77 14.00 13.18
N ASN A 103 2.07 13.69 14.44
CA ASN A 103 3.15 12.79 14.80
C ASN A 103 2.94 11.37 14.26
N ALA A 104 1.69 10.89 14.21
CA ALA A 104 1.38 9.59 13.62
C ALA A 104 1.63 9.59 12.10
N LEU A 105 1.12 10.60 11.40
CA LEU A 105 1.25 10.73 9.96
C LEU A 105 2.70 11.00 9.53
N HIS A 106 3.37 11.93 10.21
CA HIS A 106 4.67 12.47 9.82
C HIS A 106 5.86 11.67 10.34
N ARG A 107 5.75 11.11 11.56
CA ARG A 107 6.86 10.42 12.28
C ARG A 107 6.59 8.96 12.57
N GLY A 108 5.40 8.47 12.28
CA GLY A 108 4.99 7.11 12.65
C GLY A 108 4.96 6.90 14.16
N VAL A 109 4.50 7.89 14.95
CA VAL A 109 4.43 7.84 16.41
C VAL A 109 3.00 8.07 16.87
N ARG A 110 2.44 7.14 17.64
CA ARG A 110 1.10 7.24 18.21
C ARG A 110 1.05 8.24 19.38
N ALA A 111 -0.16 8.68 19.78
CA ALA A 111 -0.38 9.54 20.93
C ALA A 111 0.27 9.03 22.25
N ASN A 112 0.36 7.72 22.43
CA ASN A 112 1.04 7.10 23.58
C ASN A 112 2.55 6.90 23.39
N GLY A 113 3.17 7.51 22.38
CA GLY A 113 4.60 7.41 22.08
C GLY A 113 5.05 6.13 21.36
N ALA A 114 4.16 5.15 21.17
CA ALA A 114 4.53 3.89 20.52
C ALA A 114 4.77 4.09 19.02
N LYS A 115 5.83 3.47 18.47
CA LYS A 115 6.13 3.50 17.03
C LYS A 115 5.09 2.72 16.25
N LEU A 116 4.67 3.26 15.10
CA LEU A 116 3.84 2.56 14.13
C LEU A 116 4.69 1.63 13.26
N TYR A 117 4.13 0.49 12.87
CA TYR A 117 4.78 -0.36 11.88
C TYR A 117 4.69 0.30 10.50
N PRO A 118 5.73 0.20 9.65
CA PRO A 118 5.79 0.88 8.34
C PRO A 118 4.87 0.28 7.26
N ALA A 119 3.95 -0.63 7.63
CA ALA A 119 2.78 -0.94 6.84
C ALA A 119 1.82 0.26 6.76
N PHE A 120 1.81 1.13 7.77
CA PHE A 120 1.31 2.49 7.66
C PHE A 120 2.39 3.33 6.96
N PRO A 121 2.12 3.93 5.79
CA PRO A 121 3.17 4.46 4.93
C PRO A 121 3.68 5.86 5.35
N TYR A 122 3.93 6.06 6.65
CA TYR A 122 4.50 7.31 7.17
C TYR A 122 5.85 7.70 6.53
N PRO A 123 6.67 6.77 5.95
CA PRO A 123 7.86 7.20 5.21
C PRO A 123 7.55 8.04 3.96
N TYR A 124 6.32 8.01 3.47
CA TYR A 124 5.81 8.86 2.39
C TYR A 124 5.00 10.01 2.96
N PHE A 125 4.14 9.74 3.93
CA PHE A 125 3.28 10.76 4.56
C PHE A 125 4.07 11.84 5.29
N THR A 126 5.35 11.61 5.61
CA THR A 126 6.25 12.63 6.16
C THR A 126 6.40 13.85 5.23
N HIS A 127 6.07 13.72 3.94
CA HIS A 127 6.07 14.82 2.97
C HIS A 127 4.76 15.63 2.97
N ALA A 128 3.72 15.18 3.66
CA ALA A 128 2.51 15.98 3.83
C ALA A 128 2.81 17.21 4.69
N THR A 129 2.26 18.36 4.32
CA THR A 129 2.43 19.59 5.08
C THR A 129 1.61 19.56 6.37
N ARG A 130 1.95 20.43 7.33
CA ARG A 130 1.17 20.56 8.55
C ARG A 130 -0.28 20.97 8.26
N ALA A 131 -0.50 21.86 7.30
CA ALA A 131 -1.83 22.28 6.90
C ALA A 131 -2.68 21.12 6.33
N GLU A 132 -2.07 20.22 5.54
CA GLU A 132 -2.74 19.01 5.04
C GLU A 132 -3.08 18.06 6.18
N SER A 133 -2.16 17.85 7.12
CA SER A 133 -2.42 17.02 8.29
C SER A 133 -3.54 17.57 9.15
N ASP A 134 -3.57 18.90 9.40
CA ASP A 134 -4.61 19.55 10.18
C ASP A 134 -5.96 19.47 9.47
N ALA A 135 -6.00 19.57 8.14
CA ALA A 135 -7.22 19.39 7.35
C ALA A 135 -7.73 17.94 7.41
N LEU A 136 -6.83 16.94 7.26
CA LEU A 136 -7.17 15.52 7.45
C LEU A 136 -7.73 15.26 8.85
N TYR A 137 -7.08 15.76 9.87
CA TYR A 137 -7.54 15.63 11.26
C TYR A 137 -8.92 16.27 11.45
N ALA A 138 -9.13 17.49 10.94
CA ALA A 138 -10.43 18.16 10.97
C ALA A 138 -11.53 17.31 10.33
N TYR A 139 -11.26 16.71 9.16
CA TYR A 139 -12.20 15.80 8.49
C TYR A 139 -12.50 14.57 9.33
N PHE A 140 -11.47 13.85 9.86
CA PHE A 140 -11.70 12.64 10.64
C PHE A 140 -12.45 12.91 11.96
N ARG A 141 -12.42 14.15 12.47
CA ARG A 141 -13.24 14.55 13.62
C ARG A 141 -14.74 14.68 13.29
N THR A 142 -15.11 14.78 12.01
CA THR A 142 -16.51 14.90 11.56
C THR A 142 -17.15 13.57 11.18
N VAL A 143 -16.37 12.49 10.99
CA VAL A 143 -16.95 11.18 10.64
C VAL A 143 -17.64 10.56 11.84
N ALA A 144 -18.59 9.64 11.58
CA ALA A 144 -19.31 8.98 12.65
C ALA A 144 -18.36 8.14 13.53
N PRO A 145 -18.39 8.27 14.85
CA PRO A 145 -17.60 7.44 15.74
C PRO A 145 -18.09 5.98 15.69
N VAL A 146 -17.17 5.05 15.60
CA VAL A 146 -17.46 3.61 15.57
C VAL A 146 -16.69 2.93 16.69
N SER A 147 -17.40 2.37 17.67
CA SER A 147 -16.78 1.59 18.73
C SER A 147 -16.41 0.20 18.22
N TYR A 148 -15.17 0.07 17.75
CA TYR A 148 -14.62 -1.20 17.26
C TYR A 148 -13.11 -1.27 17.55
N ARG A 149 -12.69 -2.34 18.20
CA ARG A 149 -11.28 -2.64 18.47
C ARG A 149 -10.76 -3.65 17.44
N PRO A 150 -9.90 -3.22 16.50
CA PRO A 150 -9.27 -4.13 15.56
C PRO A 150 -8.50 -5.26 16.26
N PRO A 151 -8.38 -6.44 15.63
CA PRO A 151 -7.57 -7.54 16.16
C PRO A 151 -6.12 -7.13 16.41
N ALA A 152 -5.46 -7.79 17.35
CA ALA A 152 -4.03 -7.62 17.58
C ALA A 152 -3.23 -8.12 16.36
N ASN A 153 -2.13 -7.45 16.05
CA ASN A 153 -1.22 -7.85 14.98
C ASN A 153 -0.68 -9.26 15.23
N ARG A 154 -0.58 -10.06 14.17
CA ARG A 154 -0.01 -11.41 14.17
C ARG A 154 1.37 -11.38 13.54
N LEU A 155 2.36 -10.94 14.33
CA LEU A 155 3.75 -10.84 13.92
C LEU A 155 4.57 -11.88 14.72
N PRO A 156 5.33 -12.77 14.06
CA PRO A 156 6.21 -13.69 14.76
C PRO A 156 7.39 -12.94 15.40
N PHE A 157 7.99 -13.57 16.43
CA PHE A 157 9.26 -13.08 16.99
C PHE A 157 10.35 -13.05 15.89
N PRO A 158 11.18 -12.00 15.81
CA PRO A 158 11.24 -10.83 16.70
C PRO A 158 10.40 -9.63 16.23
N PHE A 159 9.63 -9.73 15.15
CA PHE A 159 8.89 -8.62 14.53
C PHE A 159 7.73 -8.11 15.41
N ASN A 160 7.30 -8.88 16.41
CA ASN A 160 6.33 -8.46 17.42
C ASN A 160 6.92 -7.49 18.46
N ILE A 161 8.24 -7.33 18.52
CA ILE A 161 8.92 -6.38 19.41
C ILE A 161 8.88 -5.00 18.78
N ARG A 162 7.89 -4.20 19.17
CA ARG A 162 7.64 -2.87 18.58
C ARG A 162 8.84 -1.91 18.68
N PHE A 163 9.64 -2.02 19.75
CA PHE A 163 10.86 -1.22 19.93
C PHE A 163 11.84 -1.36 18.76
N LEU A 164 11.89 -2.51 18.11
CA LEU A 164 12.76 -2.75 16.94
C LEU A 164 12.42 -1.84 15.74
N VAL A 165 11.22 -1.27 15.66
CA VAL A 165 10.87 -0.27 14.66
C VAL A 165 11.75 0.98 14.78
N THR A 166 12.27 1.28 15.96
CA THR A 166 13.23 2.39 16.13
C THR A 166 14.49 2.18 15.30
N PHE A 167 15.06 0.96 15.33
CA PHE A 167 16.22 0.63 14.50
C PHE A 167 15.89 0.57 13.03
N TRP A 168 14.70 0.08 12.69
CA TRP A 168 14.22 0.10 11.30
C TRP A 168 14.15 1.54 10.78
N ASN A 169 13.62 2.47 11.58
CA ASN A 169 13.54 3.88 11.22
C ASN A 169 14.93 4.49 10.99
N MET A 170 15.90 4.21 11.84
CA MET A 170 17.27 4.70 11.67
C MET A 170 17.88 4.30 10.33
N LEU A 171 17.51 3.14 9.78
CA LEU A 171 18.04 2.61 8.52
C LEU A 171 17.24 3.03 7.30
N ASN A 172 15.90 3.13 7.43
CA ASN A 172 14.99 3.18 6.29
C ASN A 172 14.07 4.40 6.25
N PHE A 173 14.03 5.21 7.31
CA PHE A 173 13.18 6.38 7.39
C PHE A 173 14.02 7.66 7.54
N LYS A 174 13.66 8.67 6.79
CA LYS A 174 14.17 10.02 6.93
C LYS A 174 12.98 10.96 7.04
N GLU A 175 12.85 11.61 8.19
CA GLU A 175 11.81 12.61 8.41
C GLU A 175 12.07 13.82 7.48
N ASP A 176 11.01 14.31 6.85
CA ASP A 176 11.01 15.59 6.16
C ASP A 176 10.72 16.70 7.19
N THR A 177 11.75 17.36 7.64
CA THR A 177 11.64 18.36 8.73
C THR A 177 11.02 19.70 8.30
N ALA A 178 10.84 19.90 7.00
CA ALA A 178 10.22 21.10 6.45
C ALA A 178 9.41 20.78 5.20
N PRO A 179 8.33 19.97 5.34
CA PRO A 179 7.55 19.54 4.18
C PRO A 179 6.87 20.74 3.51
N THR A 180 7.00 20.77 2.21
CA THR A 180 6.38 21.77 1.33
C THR A 180 5.55 21.04 0.28
N THR A 181 4.72 21.78 -0.46
CA THR A 181 3.96 21.22 -1.59
C THR A 181 4.84 20.79 -2.77
N GLY A 182 6.17 20.87 -2.61
CA GLY A 182 7.13 20.47 -3.63
C GLY A 182 7.17 21.41 -4.84
N PRO A 183 8.04 21.12 -5.83
CA PRO A 183 8.16 21.94 -7.03
C PRO A 183 6.96 21.83 -7.96
N THR A 184 6.24 20.71 -7.92
CA THR A 184 5.01 20.50 -8.69
C THR A 184 3.95 19.77 -7.88
N PRO A 185 2.64 20.04 -8.12
CA PRO A 185 1.57 19.31 -7.43
C PRO A 185 1.65 17.79 -7.63
N GLY A 186 2.00 17.33 -8.84
CA GLY A 186 2.12 15.90 -9.13
C GLY A 186 3.23 15.21 -8.35
N GLU A 187 4.38 15.87 -8.17
CA GLU A 187 5.47 15.35 -7.35
C GLU A 187 5.04 15.23 -5.89
N HIS A 188 4.43 16.27 -5.35
CA HIS A 188 3.93 16.28 -3.98
C HIS A 188 2.96 15.14 -3.72
N ILE A 189 2.01 14.92 -4.64
CA ILE A 189 1.04 13.82 -4.53
C ILE A 189 1.74 12.47 -4.58
N VAL A 190 2.56 12.21 -5.61
CA VAL A 190 3.16 10.89 -5.86
C VAL A 190 4.13 10.48 -4.75
N ARG A 191 4.90 11.44 -4.22
CA ARG A 191 5.89 11.19 -3.17
C ARG A 191 5.34 11.31 -1.76
N GLY A 192 4.24 12.05 -1.58
CA GLY A 192 3.57 12.30 -0.32
C GLY A 192 2.36 11.39 -0.11
N LEU A 193 1.18 11.99 0.05
CA LEU A 193 -0.05 11.28 0.41
C LEU A 193 -0.46 10.21 -0.59
N GLY A 194 -0.21 10.38 -1.89
CA GLY A 194 -0.47 9.36 -2.90
C GLY A 194 0.41 8.11 -2.78
N HIS A 195 1.50 8.18 -2.07
CA HIS A 195 2.44 7.09 -1.67
C HIS A 195 2.67 5.99 -2.72
N CYS A 196 2.70 6.36 -4.01
CA CYS A 196 2.84 5.43 -5.13
C CYS A 196 4.08 4.51 -4.99
N GLY A 197 5.18 5.06 -4.44
CA GLY A 197 6.41 4.32 -4.16
C GLY A 197 6.24 3.18 -3.14
N ALA A 198 5.20 3.18 -2.31
CA ALA A 198 4.96 2.11 -1.35
C ALA A 198 4.82 0.74 -2.04
N CYS A 199 4.20 0.70 -3.21
CA CYS A 199 4.05 -0.50 -4.04
C CYS A 199 5.04 -0.52 -5.21
N HIS A 200 5.32 0.63 -5.83
CA HIS A 200 6.08 0.73 -7.07
C HIS A 200 7.60 0.96 -6.89
N THR A 201 8.12 0.89 -5.66
CA THR A 201 9.57 0.93 -5.38
C THR A 201 10.05 -0.42 -4.85
N PRO A 202 11.18 -0.97 -5.35
CA PRO A 202 11.71 -2.24 -4.86
C PRO A 202 12.11 -2.13 -3.39
N LYS A 203 11.84 -3.18 -2.62
CA LYS A 203 12.12 -3.23 -1.18
C LYS A 203 13.41 -3.98 -0.86
N THR A 204 14.05 -3.61 0.23
CA THR A 204 15.12 -4.37 0.88
C THR A 204 14.55 -5.60 1.59
N ALA A 205 15.42 -6.48 2.11
CA ALA A 205 15.00 -7.63 2.90
C ALA A 205 14.24 -7.24 4.19
N LEU A 206 14.46 -6.03 4.70
CA LEU A 206 13.77 -5.49 5.87
C LEU A 206 12.53 -4.66 5.51
N GLY A 207 12.11 -4.66 4.24
CA GLY A 207 10.90 -3.96 3.78
C GLY A 207 11.06 -2.45 3.55
N GLY A 208 12.24 -1.87 3.77
CA GLY A 208 12.53 -0.48 3.41
C GLY A 208 12.74 -0.31 1.91
N ASP A 209 12.60 0.89 1.40
CA ASP A 209 12.85 1.20 0.00
C ASP A 209 14.31 1.03 -0.38
N LYS A 210 14.58 0.50 -1.57
CA LYS A 210 15.93 0.50 -2.13
C LYS A 210 16.25 1.90 -2.62
N LYS A 211 17.17 2.56 -1.90
CA LYS A 211 17.62 3.93 -2.22
C LYS A 211 18.08 4.05 -3.67
N GLY A 212 17.66 5.12 -4.32
CA GLY A 212 17.98 5.42 -5.70
C GLY A 212 17.32 4.51 -6.73
N ARG A 213 16.27 3.77 -6.32
CA ARG A 213 15.47 2.92 -7.19
C ARG A 213 13.98 3.23 -7.10
N GLU A 214 13.68 4.48 -6.81
CA GLU A 214 12.33 4.97 -6.64
C GLU A 214 11.52 4.70 -7.92
N LEU A 215 10.30 4.18 -7.73
CA LEU A 215 9.33 3.89 -8.80
C LEU A 215 9.79 2.85 -9.86
N GLU A 216 10.85 2.07 -9.61
CA GLU A 216 11.33 1.02 -10.53
C GLU A 216 10.59 -0.31 -10.42
N GLY A 217 9.38 -0.30 -9.88
CA GLY A 217 8.55 -1.50 -9.66
C GLY A 217 8.85 -2.22 -8.36
N GLY A 218 7.88 -2.95 -7.82
CA GLY A 218 8.04 -3.60 -6.52
C GLY A 218 7.16 -4.84 -6.33
N LYS A 219 7.50 -5.65 -5.32
CA LYS A 219 6.71 -6.82 -4.92
C LYS A 219 5.79 -6.47 -3.76
N LEU A 220 4.54 -6.87 -3.87
CA LEU A 220 3.51 -6.67 -2.85
C LEU A 220 2.64 -7.92 -2.75
N ASP A 221 2.66 -8.63 -1.63
CA ASP A 221 1.75 -9.75 -1.31
C ASP A 221 1.40 -10.68 -2.50
N ASN A 222 2.40 -11.24 -3.16
CA ASN A 222 2.27 -12.07 -4.36
C ASN A 222 1.71 -11.33 -5.59
N TRP A 223 1.96 -10.04 -5.67
CA TRP A 223 1.84 -9.21 -6.84
C TRP A 223 3.19 -8.59 -7.18
N PHE A 224 3.33 -8.16 -8.41
CA PHE A 224 4.42 -7.28 -8.85
C PHE A 224 3.81 -6.03 -9.45
N ALA A 225 4.08 -4.88 -8.84
CA ALA A 225 3.71 -3.57 -9.36
C ALA A 225 4.76 -3.14 -10.40
N PRO A 226 4.39 -2.81 -11.66
CA PRO A 226 5.33 -2.39 -12.68
C PRO A 226 6.08 -1.10 -12.33
N ALA A 227 7.13 -0.78 -13.06
CA ALA A 227 7.81 0.50 -12.94
C ALA A 227 6.88 1.65 -13.38
N LEU A 228 7.00 2.79 -12.70
CA LEU A 228 6.36 4.06 -13.08
C LEU A 228 7.37 5.04 -13.70
N THR A 229 8.54 4.54 -14.09
CA THR A 229 9.59 5.32 -14.75
C THR A 229 9.40 5.33 -16.26
N GLY A 230 10.26 6.09 -16.96
CA GLY A 230 10.29 6.18 -18.42
C GLY A 230 10.82 4.94 -19.15
N ASP A 231 11.00 3.79 -18.48
CA ASP A 231 11.30 2.51 -19.15
C ASP A 231 10.22 2.20 -20.19
N VAL A 232 10.63 2.07 -21.45
CA VAL A 232 9.70 1.85 -22.58
C VAL A 232 9.11 0.45 -22.61
N ARG A 233 9.73 -0.53 -21.94
CA ARG A 233 9.27 -1.92 -21.89
C ARG A 233 8.41 -2.21 -20.66
N ALA A 234 8.95 -1.97 -19.49
CA ALA A 234 8.35 -2.39 -18.22
C ALA A 234 7.82 -1.21 -17.38
N GLY A 235 7.83 0.01 -17.94
CA GLY A 235 7.37 1.23 -17.30
C GLY A 235 6.37 2.01 -18.12
N LEU A 236 6.37 3.33 -17.92
CA LEU A 236 5.45 4.28 -18.56
C LEU A 236 6.05 5.04 -19.75
N GLY A 237 7.26 4.65 -20.22
CA GLY A 237 7.96 5.36 -21.28
C GLY A 237 7.13 5.50 -22.56
N ALA A 238 6.45 4.42 -22.97
CA ALA A 238 5.59 4.39 -24.14
C ALA A 238 4.17 4.96 -23.92
N TRP A 239 3.81 5.37 -22.70
CA TRP A 239 2.46 5.86 -22.39
C TRP A 239 2.38 7.38 -22.55
N PRO A 240 1.41 7.93 -23.33
CA PRO A 240 1.05 9.33 -23.24
C PRO A 240 0.56 9.69 -21.83
N ALA A 241 0.74 10.94 -21.41
CA ALA A 241 0.22 11.41 -20.13
C ALA A 241 -1.31 11.24 -20.02
N ALA A 242 -2.03 11.45 -21.13
CA ALA A 242 -3.47 11.26 -21.18
C ALA A 242 -3.89 9.80 -20.87
N ASP A 243 -3.14 8.80 -21.37
CA ASP A 243 -3.42 7.39 -21.08
C ASP A 243 -3.19 7.07 -19.60
N ILE A 244 -2.17 7.68 -18.97
CA ILE A 244 -1.93 7.53 -17.53
C ILE A 244 -3.10 8.13 -16.73
N ALA A 245 -3.53 9.33 -17.09
CA ALA A 245 -4.66 10.00 -16.46
C ALA A 245 -5.96 9.21 -16.64
N GLU A 246 -6.26 8.72 -17.84
CA GLU A 246 -7.44 7.89 -18.11
C GLU A 246 -7.42 6.60 -17.27
N TYR A 247 -6.26 5.93 -17.20
CA TYR A 247 -6.12 4.71 -16.39
C TYR A 247 -6.39 4.95 -14.90
N LEU A 248 -5.82 6.02 -14.34
CA LEU A 248 -6.04 6.40 -12.95
C LEU A 248 -7.51 6.78 -12.67
N LYS A 249 -8.14 7.47 -13.61
CA LYS A 249 -9.51 7.97 -13.45
C LYS A 249 -10.57 6.91 -13.67
N THR A 250 -10.37 6.03 -14.63
CA THR A 250 -11.41 5.08 -15.06
C THR A 250 -11.08 3.62 -14.77
N GLY A 251 -9.85 3.33 -14.40
CA GLY A 251 -9.33 1.97 -14.24
C GLY A 251 -9.04 1.25 -15.55
N ARG A 252 -9.27 1.87 -16.69
CA ARG A 252 -9.08 1.26 -18.03
C ARG A 252 -8.68 2.29 -19.06
N ASN A 253 -7.79 1.90 -19.97
CA ASN A 253 -7.46 2.64 -21.18
C ASN A 253 -7.12 1.66 -22.31
N ALA A 254 -6.62 2.17 -23.43
CA ALA A 254 -6.22 1.34 -24.57
C ALA A 254 -5.00 0.42 -24.29
N ARG A 255 -4.33 0.55 -23.16
CA ARG A 255 -3.07 -0.18 -22.83
C ARG A 255 -3.20 -1.15 -21.67
N ALA A 256 -4.07 -0.89 -20.71
CA ALA A 256 -4.18 -1.70 -19.50
C ALA A 256 -5.53 -1.55 -18.80
N ASN A 257 -5.85 -2.56 -18.00
CA ASN A 257 -6.99 -2.56 -17.09
C ASN A 257 -6.49 -2.75 -15.65
N ALA A 258 -6.98 -1.91 -14.73
CA ALA A 258 -6.67 -2.01 -13.30
C ALA A 258 -7.44 -3.18 -12.66
N SER A 259 -6.73 -3.96 -11.88
CA SER A 259 -7.27 -5.07 -11.09
C SER A 259 -6.36 -5.38 -9.90
N GLY A 260 -6.85 -6.21 -8.98
CA GLY A 260 -6.12 -6.49 -7.74
C GLY A 260 -5.82 -5.22 -6.96
N PRO A 261 -4.67 -5.09 -6.27
CA PRO A 261 -4.36 -3.92 -5.44
C PRO A 261 -4.43 -2.58 -6.18
N MET A 262 -4.06 -2.53 -7.48
CA MET A 262 -4.21 -1.30 -8.25
C MET A 262 -5.68 -0.98 -8.55
N GLY A 263 -6.53 -2.00 -8.69
CA GLY A 263 -7.97 -1.82 -8.78
C GLY A 263 -8.55 -1.20 -7.51
N ASP A 264 -8.08 -1.64 -6.34
CA ASP A 264 -8.49 -1.07 -5.04
C ASP A 264 -8.10 0.42 -4.95
N VAL A 265 -6.85 0.78 -5.33
CA VAL A 265 -6.41 2.20 -5.40
C VAL A 265 -7.29 3.03 -6.33
N VAL A 266 -7.63 2.51 -7.51
CA VAL A 266 -8.52 3.23 -8.44
C VAL A 266 -9.90 3.40 -7.82
N SER A 267 -10.47 2.35 -7.24
CA SER A 267 -11.82 2.37 -6.65
C SER A 267 -11.96 3.34 -5.48
N HIS A 268 -11.01 3.32 -4.55
CA HIS A 268 -11.10 4.08 -3.31
C HIS A 268 -10.52 5.49 -3.43
N SER A 269 -9.57 5.70 -4.32
CA SER A 269 -8.79 6.93 -4.42
C SER A 269 -8.84 7.56 -5.81
N SER A 270 -8.05 7.11 -6.78
CA SER A 270 -7.73 7.89 -7.97
C SER A 270 -8.93 8.19 -8.87
N SER A 271 -9.95 7.33 -8.94
CA SER A 271 -11.18 7.62 -9.69
C SER A 271 -11.99 8.78 -9.10
N LYS A 272 -11.84 9.06 -7.82
CA LYS A 272 -12.55 10.10 -7.06
C LYS A 272 -11.76 11.39 -6.93
N MET A 273 -10.47 11.41 -7.29
CA MET A 273 -9.63 12.61 -7.31
C MET A 273 -10.15 13.63 -8.32
N ALA A 274 -9.83 14.91 -8.10
CA ALA A 274 -10.08 15.94 -9.12
C ALA A 274 -9.25 15.66 -10.39
N ASP A 275 -9.79 16.02 -11.54
CA ASP A 275 -9.10 15.79 -12.82
C ASP A 275 -7.73 16.48 -12.87
N ALA A 276 -7.62 17.66 -12.28
CA ALA A 276 -6.35 18.40 -12.20
C ALA A 276 -5.28 17.62 -11.39
N GLU A 277 -5.66 16.93 -10.32
CA GLU A 277 -4.76 16.11 -9.52
C GLU A 277 -4.26 14.91 -10.32
N VAL A 278 -5.17 14.22 -11.01
CA VAL A 278 -4.82 13.06 -11.84
C VAL A 278 -3.93 13.46 -13.01
N GLN A 279 -4.20 14.61 -13.65
CA GLN A 279 -3.36 15.17 -14.70
C GLN A 279 -1.98 15.58 -14.18
N ALA A 280 -1.90 16.18 -12.99
CA ALA A 280 -0.64 16.54 -12.36
C ALA A 280 0.21 15.29 -12.03
N ILE A 281 -0.41 14.21 -11.51
CA ILE A 281 0.26 12.91 -11.31
C ILE A 281 0.82 12.39 -12.64
N ALA A 282 0.00 12.36 -13.71
CA ALA A 282 0.41 11.87 -15.01
C ALA A 282 1.57 12.70 -15.59
N ALA A 283 1.50 14.02 -15.49
CA ALA A 283 2.58 14.92 -15.92
C ALA A 283 3.88 14.64 -15.17
N TYR A 284 3.82 14.51 -13.83
CA TYR A 284 5.01 14.19 -13.04
C TYR A 284 5.59 12.82 -13.38
N LEU A 285 4.77 11.78 -13.52
CA LEU A 285 5.24 10.46 -13.90
C LEU A 285 5.94 10.44 -15.27
N LYS A 286 5.55 11.31 -16.19
CA LYS A 286 6.24 11.47 -17.48
C LYS A 286 7.62 12.14 -17.37
N THR A 287 7.93 12.82 -16.29
CA THR A 287 9.29 13.35 -16.03
C THR A 287 10.23 12.30 -15.45
N GLN A 288 9.71 11.15 -15.01
CA GLN A 288 10.52 10.10 -14.41
C GLN A 288 11.31 9.35 -15.47
N THR A 289 12.63 9.52 -15.48
CA THR A 289 13.52 8.80 -16.39
C THR A 289 13.75 7.37 -15.90
N ALA A 290 13.90 6.43 -16.83
CA ALA A 290 14.41 5.12 -16.49
C ALA A 290 15.88 5.22 -16.12
N ARG A 291 16.26 4.72 -14.96
CA ARG A 291 17.68 4.66 -14.57
C ARG A 291 18.43 3.61 -15.40
N LEU A 292 17.77 2.50 -15.65
CA LEU A 292 18.21 1.42 -16.54
C LEU A 292 17.01 0.92 -17.30
N GLU A 293 17.08 0.90 -18.61
CA GLU A 293 16.06 0.26 -19.43
C GLU A 293 16.05 -1.24 -19.17
N THR A 294 14.85 -1.82 -19.17
CA THR A 294 14.69 -3.27 -19.03
C THR A 294 15.22 -3.96 -20.28
N PRO A 295 16.34 -4.70 -20.19
CA PRO A 295 16.90 -5.35 -21.38
C PRO A 295 15.96 -6.42 -21.91
N ALA A 296 16.03 -6.65 -23.23
CA ALA A 296 15.41 -7.82 -23.85
C ALA A 296 16.01 -9.10 -23.26
N ALA A 297 15.15 -10.06 -22.95
CA ALA A 297 15.60 -11.38 -22.52
C ALA A 297 16.04 -12.24 -23.72
N PRO A 298 16.91 -13.23 -23.53
CA PRO A 298 17.19 -14.25 -24.54
C PRO A 298 15.90 -14.97 -24.99
N ALA A 299 15.87 -15.39 -26.24
CA ALA A 299 14.74 -16.15 -26.78
C ALA A 299 14.53 -17.46 -25.97
N PRO A 300 13.29 -17.79 -25.61
CA PRO A 300 12.97 -19.05 -24.94
C PRO A 300 13.18 -20.29 -25.86
N ASP A 301 13.18 -21.46 -25.23
CA ASP A 301 13.19 -22.72 -25.97
C ASP A 301 12.00 -22.80 -26.96
N PRO A 302 12.23 -23.06 -28.25
CA PRO A 302 11.17 -23.19 -29.27
C PRO A 302 10.09 -24.23 -28.92
N LYS A 303 10.46 -25.33 -28.23
CA LYS A 303 9.48 -26.32 -27.76
C LYS A 303 8.53 -25.78 -26.73
N VAL A 304 9.05 -25.02 -25.77
CA VAL A 304 8.21 -24.33 -24.77
C VAL A 304 7.30 -23.31 -25.45
N MET A 305 7.82 -22.59 -26.44
CA MET A 305 7.00 -21.60 -27.19
C MET A 305 5.88 -22.30 -27.98
N ALA A 306 6.13 -23.44 -28.63
CA ALA A 306 5.11 -24.19 -29.36
C ALA A 306 4.00 -24.71 -28.44
N VAL A 307 4.35 -25.28 -27.29
CA VAL A 307 3.37 -25.70 -26.27
C VAL A 307 2.57 -24.53 -25.76
N GLY A 308 3.25 -23.42 -25.42
CA GLY A 308 2.59 -22.19 -24.94
C GLY A 308 1.63 -21.60 -25.97
N GLN A 309 2.00 -21.62 -27.25
CA GLN A 309 1.15 -21.17 -28.35
C GLN A 309 -0.12 -22.02 -28.48
N ALA A 310 0.01 -23.35 -28.43
CA ALA A 310 -1.13 -24.25 -28.51
C ALA A 310 -2.13 -23.99 -27.37
N ILE A 311 -1.65 -23.86 -26.13
CA ILE A 311 -2.48 -23.51 -24.97
C ILE A 311 -3.11 -22.13 -25.14
N TYR A 312 -2.35 -21.15 -25.63
CA TYR A 312 -2.87 -19.80 -25.84
C TYR A 312 -4.03 -19.78 -26.84
N VAL A 313 -3.89 -20.47 -27.96
CA VAL A 313 -4.94 -20.57 -29.00
C VAL A 313 -6.20 -21.22 -28.45
N ASP A 314 -6.04 -22.28 -27.66
CA ASP A 314 -7.16 -23.06 -27.10
C ASP A 314 -7.88 -22.31 -25.96
N GLU A 315 -7.14 -21.66 -25.06
CA GLU A 315 -7.68 -21.16 -23.80
C GLU A 315 -7.80 -19.62 -23.71
N CYS A 316 -7.00 -18.88 -24.47
CA CYS A 316 -6.84 -17.45 -24.26
C CYS A 316 -7.29 -16.61 -25.46
N ALA A 317 -7.12 -17.12 -26.68
CA ALA A 317 -7.32 -16.34 -27.91
C ALA A 317 -8.78 -15.92 -28.14
N ALA A 318 -9.75 -16.62 -27.55
CA ALA A 318 -11.17 -16.24 -27.64
C ALA A 318 -11.43 -14.83 -27.07
N CYS A 319 -10.69 -14.43 -26.02
CA CYS A 319 -10.80 -13.10 -25.40
C CYS A 319 -9.66 -12.18 -25.81
N HIS A 320 -8.44 -12.70 -25.94
CA HIS A 320 -7.24 -11.91 -26.19
C HIS A 320 -6.83 -11.84 -27.67
N ALA A 321 -7.60 -12.45 -28.59
CA ALA A 321 -7.30 -12.61 -30.01
C ALA A 321 -5.96 -13.34 -30.27
N VAL A 322 -5.78 -13.86 -31.48
CA VAL A 322 -4.55 -14.63 -31.83
C VAL A 322 -3.30 -13.74 -31.89
N ASP A 323 -3.47 -12.45 -32.14
CA ASP A 323 -2.41 -11.45 -32.18
C ASP A 323 -2.19 -10.72 -30.83
N GLY A 324 -2.90 -11.15 -29.78
CA GLY A 324 -2.83 -10.57 -28.43
C GLY A 324 -3.40 -9.15 -28.29
N LYS A 325 -3.95 -8.54 -29.37
CA LYS A 325 -4.39 -7.14 -29.34
C LYS A 325 -5.81 -6.95 -28.85
N ALA A 326 -6.69 -7.93 -29.08
CA ALA A 326 -8.09 -7.94 -28.64
C ALA A 326 -8.88 -6.66 -28.92
N ALA A 327 -9.94 -6.41 -28.13
CA ALA A 327 -10.65 -5.12 -28.11
C ALA A 327 -10.15 -4.32 -26.90
N PRO A 328 -9.28 -3.31 -27.08
CA PRO A 328 -8.48 -2.70 -26.00
C PRO A 328 -9.29 -2.14 -24.83
N THR A 329 -10.52 -1.69 -25.08
CA THR A 329 -11.39 -1.15 -24.03
C THR A 329 -12.05 -2.22 -23.16
N TYR A 330 -12.04 -3.49 -23.59
CA TYR A 330 -12.62 -4.63 -22.88
C TYR A 330 -11.53 -5.58 -22.38
N PHE A 331 -10.64 -5.98 -23.29
CA PHE A 331 -9.55 -6.91 -22.97
C PHE A 331 -8.22 -6.16 -23.17
N PRO A 332 -7.37 -6.11 -22.15
CA PRO A 332 -6.11 -5.38 -22.28
C PRO A 332 -5.22 -6.04 -23.35
N PRO A 333 -4.51 -5.26 -24.17
CA PRO A 333 -3.54 -5.80 -25.09
C PRO A 333 -2.40 -6.46 -24.33
N LEU A 334 -1.95 -7.60 -24.80
CA LEU A 334 -0.80 -8.33 -24.27
C LEU A 334 0.53 -7.86 -24.88
N PRO A 335 0.59 -7.46 -26.17
CA PRO A 335 1.77 -6.83 -26.75
C PRO A 335 2.12 -5.52 -26.03
N GLY A 336 3.37 -5.38 -25.65
CA GLY A 336 3.88 -4.13 -25.06
C GLY A 336 3.35 -3.81 -23.65
N ALA A 337 2.52 -4.67 -23.03
CA ALA A 337 2.04 -4.42 -21.69
C ALA A 337 3.18 -4.52 -20.65
N ALA A 338 3.30 -3.54 -19.76
CA ALA A 338 4.37 -3.48 -18.77
C ALA A 338 4.44 -4.76 -17.90
N VAL A 339 3.29 -5.34 -17.54
CA VAL A 339 3.22 -6.58 -16.75
C VAL A 339 3.75 -7.79 -17.52
N THR A 340 3.55 -7.87 -18.84
CA THR A 340 4.06 -8.97 -19.68
C THR A 340 5.56 -8.83 -19.90
N GLN A 341 6.07 -7.62 -19.96
CA GLN A 341 7.48 -7.31 -20.23
C GLN A 341 8.34 -7.19 -18.97
N SER A 342 7.73 -7.05 -17.80
CA SER A 342 8.46 -7.03 -16.52
C SER A 342 9.35 -8.26 -16.35
N ARG A 343 10.52 -8.09 -15.71
CA ARG A 343 11.39 -9.23 -15.38
C ARG A 343 10.71 -10.21 -14.42
N ASP A 344 9.86 -9.73 -13.55
CA ASP A 344 9.11 -10.53 -12.59
C ASP A 344 7.77 -11.00 -13.19
N PRO A 345 7.51 -12.31 -13.32
CA PRO A 345 6.29 -12.84 -13.92
C PRO A 345 5.10 -12.91 -12.95
N THR A 346 5.27 -12.55 -11.68
CA THR A 346 4.31 -12.85 -10.59
C THR A 346 2.89 -12.41 -10.93
N THR A 347 2.70 -11.19 -11.45
CA THR A 347 1.36 -10.67 -11.77
C THR A 347 0.71 -11.43 -12.93
N VAL A 348 1.46 -11.73 -13.99
CA VAL A 348 0.96 -12.54 -15.12
C VAL A 348 0.56 -13.94 -14.66
N LEU A 349 1.43 -14.59 -13.87
CA LEU A 349 1.13 -15.92 -13.31
C LEU A 349 -0.08 -15.88 -12.39
N ARG A 350 -0.23 -14.82 -11.59
CA ARG A 350 -1.39 -14.68 -10.72
C ARG A 350 -2.69 -14.53 -11.51
N PHE A 351 -2.69 -13.78 -12.60
CA PHE A 351 -3.86 -13.66 -13.47
C PHE A 351 -4.26 -15.01 -14.05
N ILE A 352 -3.32 -15.80 -14.51
CA ILE A 352 -3.61 -17.15 -15.05
C ILE A 352 -4.11 -18.08 -13.93
N LEU A 353 -3.44 -18.10 -12.77
CA LEU A 353 -3.75 -19.04 -11.70
C LEU A 353 -5.03 -18.69 -10.93
N SER A 354 -5.29 -17.42 -10.65
CA SER A 354 -6.40 -17.01 -9.79
C SER A 354 -7.55 -16.35 -10.54
N GLY A 355 -7.36 -16.05 -11.82
CA GLY A 355 -8.22 -15.11 -12.50
C GLY A 355 -8.08 -13.70 -11.94
N THR A 356 -8.83 -12.77 -12.48
CA THR A 356 -8.90 -11.40 -11.99
C THR A 356 -10.20 -10.74 -12.41
N GLN A 357 -10.56 -9.66 -11.73
CA GLN A 357 -11.67 -8.80 -12.12
C GLN A 357 -11.17 -7.36 -12.18
N THR A 358 -11.57 -6.62 -13.21
CA THR A 358 -11.27 -5.18 -13.30
C THR A 358 -12.09 -4.41 -12.29
N VAL A 359 -11.61 -3.23 -11.91
CA VAL A 359 -12.37 -2.34 -11.04
C VAL A 359 -13.61 -1.78 -11.74
N ALA A 360 -14.70 -1.61 -11.00
CA ALA A 360 -15.84 -0.77 -11.38
C ALA A 360 -15.58 0.67 -10.92
N THR A 361 -15.88 1.63 -11.78
CA THR A 361 -15.86 3.07 -11.50
C THR A 361 -17.11 3.71 -12.08
N ASP A 362 -17.44 4.95 -11.69
CA ASP A 362 -18.58 5.67 -12.25
C ASP A 362 -18.49 5.78 -13.78
N ALA A 363 -17.27 5.98 -14.29
CA ALA A 363 -17.03 6.03 -15.75
C ALA A 363 -17.08 4.65 -16.43
N ARG A 364 -16.85 3.57 -15.69
CA ARG A 364 -16.80 2.19 -16.17
C ARG A 364 -17.49 1.26 -15.17
N PRO A 365 -18.82 1.27 -15.06
CA PRO A 365 -19.54 0.58 -13.99
C PRO A 365 -19.53 -0.95 -14.10
N THR A 366 -19.29 -1.50 -15.28
CA THR A 366 -19.27 -2.95 -15.50
C THR A 366 -17.86 -3.50 -15.36
N PRO A 367 -17.55 -4.27 -14.30
CA PRO A 367 -16.26 -4.94 -14.20
C PRO A 367 -16.16 -6.11 -15.18
N LEU A 368 -14.97 -6.32 -15.73
CA LEU A 368 -14.66 -7.42 -16.64
C LEU A 368 -13.88 -8.49 -15.87
N SER A 369 -14.12 -9.75 -16.19
CA SER A 369 -13.50 -10.86 -15.47
C SER A 369 -12.68 -11.74 -16.40
N MET A 370 -11.48 -12.12 -15.95
CA MET A 370 -10.69 -13.21 -16.50
C MET A 370 -10.83 -14.43 -15.58
N PRO A 371 -11.23 -15.61 -16.08
CA PRO A 371 -11.37 -16.80 -15.24
C PRO A 371 -10.02 -17.31 -14.71
N SER A 372 -10.07 -18.11 -13.64
CA SER A 372 -8.92 -18.89 -13.18
C SER A 372 -8.71 -20.13 -14.06
N PHE A 373 -7.47 -20.41 -14.41
CA PHE A 373 -7.06 -21.62 -15.12
C PHE A 373 -6.31 -22.61 -14.22
N ALA A 374 -6.22 -22.36 -12.92
CA ALA A 374 -5.51 -23.24 -11.98
C ALA A 374 -6.10 -24.66 -11.90
N TRP A 375 -7.39 -24.81 -12.17
CA TRP A 375 -8.11 -26.10 -12.18
C TRP A 375 -7.87 -26.93 -13.44
N LYS A 376 -7.46 -26.27 -14.55
CA LYS A 376 -7.31 -26.90 -15.86
C LYS A 376 -5.83 -27.09 -16.24
N LEU A 377 -4.96 -26.13 -15.94
CA LEU A 377 -3.57 -26.13 -16.36
C LEU A 377 -2.63 -26.52 -15.21
N ASP A 378 -1.74 -27.45 -15.46
CA ASP A 378 -0.64 -27.78 -14.55
C ASP A 378 0.46 -26.71 -14.55
N ASP A 379 1.47 -26.88 -13.68
CA ASP A 379 2.52 -25.89 -13.53
C ASP A 379 3.41 -25.72 -14.77
N ALA A 380 3.63 -26.79 -15.53
CA ALA A 380 4.42 -26.76 -16.76
C ALA A 380 3.64 -26.06 -17.89
N GLN A 381 2.34 -26.33 -17.98
CA GLN A 381 1.44 -25.70 -18.94
C GLN A 381 1.29 -24.20 -18.69
N VAL A 382 1.10 -23.81 -17.41
CA VAL A 382 1.06 -22.38 -17.02
C VAL A 382 2.38 -21.68 -17.32
N ALA A 383 3.52 -22.33 -17.04
CA ALA A 383 4.84 -21.79 -17.37
C ALA A 383 5.01 -21.59 -18.88
N ALA A 384 4.57 -22.56 -19.70
CA ALA A 384 4.67 -22.50 -21.15
C ALA A 384 3.82 -21.37 -21.74
N VAL A 385 2.53 -21.25 -21.36
CA VAL A 385 1.66 -20.19 -21.88
C VAL A 385 2.09 -18.80 -21.38
N ALA A 386 2.54 -18.67 -20.12
CA ALA A 386 3.08 -17.43 -19.62
C ALA A 386 4.36 -17.03 -20.37
N THR A 387 5.25 -17.98 -20.66
CA THR A 387 6.45 -17.74 -21.48
C THR A 387 6.07 -17.31 -22.90
N TYR A 388 5.09 -17.96 -23.52
CA TYR A 388 4.59 -17.58 -24.83
C TYR A 388 4.08 -16.14 -24.88
N VAL A 389 3.14 -15.77 -23.98
CA VAL A 389 2.58 -14.41 -23.91
C VAL A 389 3.67 -13.36 -23.68
N ARG A 390 4.66 -13.68 -22.86
CA ARG A 390 5.75 -12.79 -22.51
C ARG A 390 6.85 -12.68 -23.58
N ASN A 391 6.77 -13.49 -24.65
CA ASN A 391 7.76 -13.52 -25.74
C ASN A 391 7.15 -13.51 -27.14
N SER A 392 5.84 -13.22 -27.25
CA SER A 392 5.15 -13.08 -28.54
C SER A 392 4.86 -11.62 -28.85
N TRP A 393 4.57 -11.31 -30.10
CA TRP A 393 4.12 -10.01 -30.59
C TRP A 393 5.06 -8.83 -30.23
N GLY A 394 6.37 -9.09 -30.17
CA GLY A 394 7.39 -8.11 -29.81
C GLY A 394 7.71 -8.02 -28.32
N ASN A 395 7.02 -8.78 -27.46
CA ASN A 395 7.44 -8.97 -26.06
C ASN A 395 8.73 -9.79 -26.01
N GLN A 396 9.62 -9.48 -25.05
CA GLN A 396 10.92 -10.16 -24.87
C GLN A 396 11.28 -10.15 -23.37
N ALA A 397 10.56 -10.94 -22.59
CA ALA A 397 10.76 -11.06 -21.16
C ALA A 397 11.35 -12.45 -20.80
N PRO A 398 11.96 -12.62 -19.62
CA PRO A 398 12.51 -13.91 -19.21
C PRO A 398 11.46 -15.02 -19.27
N ALA A 399 11.89 -16.22 -19.72
CA ALA A 399 11.07 -17.41 -19.65
C ALA A 399 10.65 -17.74 -18.22
N VAL A 400 9.52 -18.40 -18.06
CA VAL A 400 8.96 -18.80 -16.77
C VAL A 400 9.18 -20.29 -16.55
N SER A 401 9.62 -20.67 -15.37
CA SER A 401 9.80 -22.06 -14.97
C SER A 401 8.56 -22.63 -14.26
N ALA A 402 8.33 -23.94 -14.39
CA ALA A 402 7.28 -24.64 -13.63
C ALA A 402 7.48 -24.50 -12.11
N GLY A 403 8.73 -24.40 -11.64
CA GLY A 403 9.03 -24.18 -10.22
C GLY A 403 8.54 -22.82 -9.69
N GLU A 404 8.63 -21.75 -10.49
CA GLU A 404 8.05 -20.43 -10.13
C GLU A 404 6.53 -20.50 -10.06
N VAL A 405 5.90 -21.20 -11.01
CA VAL A 405 4.44 -21.41 -11.02
C VAL A 405 4.00 -22.18 -9.77
N ALA A 406 4.65 -23.34 -9.48
CA ALA A 406 4.34 -24.15 -8.29
C ALA A 406 4.47 -23.37 -7.00
N LYS A 407 5.51 -22.53 -6.87
CA LYS A 407 5.71 -21.66 -5.70
C LYS A 407 4.58 -20.65 -5.54
N LEU A 408 4.13 -20.02 -6.62
CA LEU A 408 3.04 -19.06 -6.58
C LEU A 408 1.69 -19.74 -6.37
N ARG A 409 1.41 -20.86 -7.06
CA ARG A 409 0.15 -21.63 -6.91
C ARG A 409 -0.12 -21.98 -5.45
N ARG A 410 0.88 -22.48 -4.71
CA ARG A 410 0.73 -22.76 -3.26
C ARG A 410 0.36 -21.52 -2.44
N LYS A 411 0.85 -20.35 -2.82
CA LYS A 411 0.59 -19.10 -2.11
C LYS A 411 -0.80 -18.53 -2.40
N VAL A 412 -1.27 -18.65 -3.63
CA VAL A 412 -2.59 -18.11 -4.02
C VAL A 412 -3.73 -19.07 -3.68
N ALA A 413 -3.50 -20.40 -3.70
CA ALA A 413 -4.48 -21.39 -3.26
C ALA A 413 -4.81 -21.30 -1.76
N ALA A 414 -3.86 -20.84 -0.95
CA ALA A 414 -4.04 -20.65 0.49
C ALA A 414 -4.89 -19.42 0.85
N LYS A 415 -5.23 -18.57 -0.12
CA LYS A 415 -6.01 -17.35 0.09
C LYS A 415 -7.28 -17.41 -0.76
N PRO A 416 -8.48 -17.26 -0.16
CA PRO A 416 -9.70 -17.11 -0.96
C PRO A 416 -9.55 -15.89 -1.88
N VAL A 417 -10.09 -16.00 -3.09
CA VAL A 417 -10.17 -14.88 -4.04
C VAL A 417 -10.84 -13.71 -3.32
N GLN A 418 -10.11 -12.62 -3.16
CA GLN A 418 -10.66 -11.38 -2.62
C GLN A 418 -11.67 -10.87 -3.64
N LYS A 419 -12.96 -11.08 -3.36
CA LYS A 419 -14.02 -10.47 -4.17
C LYS A 419 -13.87 -8.96 -4.01
N PRO A 420 -13.93 -8.17 -5.09
CA PRO A 420 -14.04 -6.73 -4.98
C PRO A 420 -15.19 -6.40 -4.04
N SER A 421 -15.00 -5.45 -3.15
CA SER A 421 -16.11 -4.91 -2.35
C SER A 421 -17.15 -4.40 -3.32
N ALA A 422 -18.31 -5.05 -3.35
CA ALA A 422 -19.44 -4.50 -4.07
C ALA A 422 -19.76 -3.14 -3.41
N VAL A 423 -19.56 -2.08 -4.16
CA VAL A 423 -20.12 -0.77 -3.81
C VAL A 423 -21.63 -0.93 -4.06
N ILE A 424 -22.39 -1.12 -2.98
CA ILE A 424 -23.84 -0.95 -2.96
C ILE A 424 -24.09 0.51 -2.53
#